data_25501c3e1850ec60eaf4645c37e92b09
#
_entry.id   25501c3e1850ec60eaf4645c37e92b09
#
_cell.length_a   1.000
_cell.length_b   1.000
_cell.length_c   1.000
_cell.angle_alpha   90.00
_cell.angle_beta   90.00
_cell.angle_gamma   90.00
#
_symmetry.space_group_name_H-M   'P 1'
#
loop_
_entity.id
_entity.type
_entity.pdbx_description
1 polymer ?
#
loop_
_entity_poly.entity_id
_entity_poly.type
_entity_poly.pdbx_seq_one_letter_code
_entity_poly.pdbx_strand_id
1 'polypeptide(L)'
;MRGCGILVIVLALAGSVACAPTHAGAPQVPLRGIYGGIPQEVVASGRSLREFGIDAVWLGSGSFTAERLAWLRAQRVQAYAEFNTLHVADALTAHPDAAPVDADGRVSPPPDGWQGICPTHGAYRAERMRAFRELLERFAIDGVWLDYHHAHASWEQATPNMPDTCFCDRCLQRFQKATGVALPDAPTSERSALLLSTHRDAWVRWRLGVFTDWVREFRDIRNATRPGALLGTFHNPWSDDDLNRARVEKLAIDLKAQAAYIDVFSPMPYHARFGHAADPAWISRQVSWLGAHLGVRGVPGERLRIWPIVQVSDWGEPVPVGQIDEVLRRGARAPATGVMVFAWGGLRAHPQKIEAIGRTYRALAGSVPPAD
;
A
#
# COMPACT_ATOMS: atom_id res chain seq x y z
N MET A 1 -40.16 81.50 -23.44
CA MET A 1 -40.31 80.66 -22.20
C MET A 1 -39.23 79.63 -22.23
N ARG A 2 -38.31 79.72 -21.26
CA ARG A 2 -37.06 79.00 -21.25
C ARG A 2 -37.27 77.65 -20.54
N GLY A 3 -37.03 76.53 -21.23
CA GLY A 3 -37.07 75.18 -20.63
C GLY A 3 -35.67 74.80 -20.13
N CYS A 4 -35.59 74.52 -18.84
CA CYS A 4 -34.35 74.11 -18.15
C CYS A 4 -34.25 72.57 -18.26
N GLY A 5 -33.21 72.10 -18.97
CA GLY A 5 -32.90 70.66 -19.05
C GLY A 5 -32.01 70.25 -17.88
N ILE A 6 -32.46 69.26 -17.11
CA ILE A 6 -31.69 68.64 -16.03
C ILE A 6 -30.84 67.52 -16.61
N LEU A 7 -29.52 67.63 -16.49
CA LEU A 7 -28.54 66.62 -16.86
C LEU A 7 -28.37 65.67 -15.67
N VAL A 8 -28.81 64.40 -15.81
CA VAL A 8 -28.56 63.36 -14.80
C VAL A 8 -27.25 62.65 -15.15
N ILE A 9 -26.24 62.86 -14.32
CA ILE A 9 -24.98 62.12 -14.41
C ILE A 9 -25.12 60.81 -13.62
N VAL A 10 -25.11 59.68 -14.33
CA VAL A 10 -25.05 58.35 -13.71
C VAL A 10 -23.57 58.02 -13.52
N LEU A 11 -23.08 58.04 -12.25
CA LEU A 11 -21.79 57.50 -11.88
C LEU A 11 -21.89 55.97 -11.81
N ALA A 12 -21.23 55.30 -12.77
CA ALA A 12 -20.99 53.85 -12.71
C ALA A 12 -19.83 53.56 -11.73
N LEU A 13 -20.14 53.05 -10.54
CA LEU A 13 -19.14 52.48 -9.64
C LEU A 13 -18.69 51.12 -10.19
N ALA A 14 -17.49 51.08 -10.80
CA ALA A 14 -16.82 49.84 -11.13
C ALA A 14 -16.27 49.20 -9.83
N GLY A 15 -17.01 48.27 -9.23
CA GLY A 15 -16.55 47.47 -8.14
C GLY A 15 -15.49 46.45 -8.62
N SER A 16 -14.22 46.72 -8.29
CA SER A 16 -13.14 45.75 -8.49
C SER A 16 -13.35 44.59 -7.48
N VAL A 17 -13.80 43.46 -7.98
CA VAL A 17 -13.79 42.20 -7.20
C VAL A 17 -12.32 41.78 -7.11
N ALA A 18 -11.66 42.12 -6.00
CA ALA A 18 -10.38 41.56 -5.66
C ALA A 18 -10.57 40.07 -5.36
N CYS A 19 -10.15 39.18 -6.28
CA CYS A 19 -9.97 37.76 -5.98
C CYS A 19 -8.96 37.68 -4.82
N ALA A 20 -9.45 37.34 -3.63
CA ALA A 20 -8.58 36.99 -2.51
C ALA A 20 -7.71 35.79 -2.95
N PRO A 21 -6.39 35.83 -2.70
CA PRO A 21 -5.54 34.68 -2.98
C PRO A 21 -6.05 33.52 -2.13
N THR A 22 -6.43 32.41 -2.79
CA THR A 22 -6.66 31.14 -2.12
C THR A 22 -5.39 30.81 -1.35
N HIS A 23 -5.45 30.86 -0.02
CA HIS A 23 -4.36 30.39 0.82
C HIS A 23 -4.05 28.94 0.40
N ALA A 24 -2.97 28.76 -0.33
CA ALA A 24 -2.37 27.44 -0.45
C ALA A 24 -2.04 27.02 0.98
N GLY A 25 -2.76 26.01 1.49
CA GLY A 25 -2.53 25.48 2.83
C GLY A 25 -1.04 25.21 3.03
N ALA A 26 -0.52 25.48 4.23
CA ALA A 26 0.87 25.22 4.56
C ALA A 26 1.27 23.81 4.11
N PRO A 27 2.44 23.61 3.53
CA PRO A 27 2.87 22.30 3.05
C PRO A 27 2.82 21.31 4.20
N GLN A 28 2.06 20.21 4.00
CA GLN A 28 1.92 19.18 5.03
C GLN A 28 3.26 18.48 5.22
N VAL A 29 3.75 18.40 6.45
CA VAL A 29 4.94 17.59 6.78
C VAL A 29 4.61 16.13 6.49
N PRO A 30 5.33 15.45 5.59
CA PRO A 30 5.06 14.05 5.33
C PRO A 30 5.38 13.20 6.56
N LEU A 31 4.52 12.19 6.84
CA LEU A 31 4.81 11.16 7.83
C LEU A 31 6.09 10.42 7.42
N ARG A 32 7.01 10.20 8.37
CA ARG A 32 8.30 9.55 8.15
C ARG A 32 8.35 8.24 8.90
N GLY A 33 8.32 7.17 8.14
CA GLY A 33 8.14 5.82 8.67
C GLY A 33 9.33 4.90 8.44
N ILE A 34 9.38 3.84 9.25
CA ILE A 34 10.32 2.74 9.09
C ILE A 34 9.57 1.43 9.06
N TYR A 35 9.98 0.56 8.14
CA TYR A 35 9.50 -0.81 8.07
C TYR A 35 10.59 -1.79 8.48
N GLY A 36 10.19 -2.89 9.13
CA GLY A 36 11.06 -4.02 9.42
C GLY A 36 11.75 -3.97 10.78
N GLY A 37 11.19 -3.28 11.75
CA GLY A 37 11.62 -3.35 13.13
C GLY A 37 11.82 -2.00 13.83
N ILE A 38 12.21 -2.06 15.10
CA ILE A 38 12.64 -0.90 15.88
C ILE A 38 14.13 -0.67 15.61
N PRO A 39 14.54 0.56 15.27
CA PRO A 39 15.92 0.89 14.97
C PRO A 39 16.80 0.91 16.24
N GLN A 40 17.28 -0.26 16.64
CA GLN A 40 18.10 -0.42 17.85
C GLN A 40 19.37 0.43 17.81
N GLU A 41 19.93 0.68 16.65
CA GLU A 41 21.12 1.50 16.43
C GLU A 41 20.85 2.98 16.81
N VAL A 42 19.64 3.48 16.54
CA VAL A 42 19.21 4.82 16.97
C VAL A 42 19.01 4.85 18.49
N VAL A 43 18.34 3.83 19.04
CA VAL A 43 18.10 3.71 20.49
C VAL A 43 19.43 3.62 21.26
N ALA A 44 20.36 2.79 20.79
CA ALA A 44 21.69 2.61 21.41
C ALA A 44 22.55 3.88 21.35
N SER A 45 22.32 4.78 20.39
CA SER A 45 23.00 6.09 20.32
C SER A 45 22.49 7.11 21.36
N GLY A 46 21.49 6.75 22.18
CA GLY A 46 20.86 7.65 23.16
C GLY A 46 19.87 8.65 22.57
N ARG A 47 19.65 8.64 21.25
CA ARG A 47 18.66 9.50 20.58
C ARG A 47 17.26 8.89 20.67
N SER A 48 16.25 9.71 20.86
CA SER A 48 14.88 9.26 20.66
C SER A 48 14.57 9.05 19.15
N LEU A 49 13.58 8.22 18.85
CA LEU A 49 13.16 8.02 17.46
C LEU A 49 12.65 9.32 16.83
N ARG A 50 11.96 10.16 17.61
CA ARG A 50 11.46 11.48 17.17
C ARG A 50 12.58 12.46 16.86
N GLU A 51 13.63 12.53 17.68
CA GLU A 51 14.81 13.36 17.42
C GLU A 51 15.59 12.89 16.17
N PHE A 52 15.55 11.61 15.88
CA PHE A 52 16.10 11.07 14.63
C PHE A 52 15.23 11.44 13.41
N GLY A 53 13.97 11.81 13.62
CA GLY A 53 13.01 12.22 12.61
C GLY A 53 11.96 11.15 12.27
N ILE A 54 11.82 10.11 13.07
CA ILE A 54 10.89 9.00 12.84
C ILE A 54 9.56 9.29 13.51
N ASP A 55 8.46 9.20 12.76
CA ASP A 55 7.09 9.40 13.23
C ASP A 55 6.37 8.08 13.50
N ALA A 56 6.73 7.02 12.76
CA ALA A 56 6.01 5.76 12.77
C ALA A 56 6.92 4.55 12.49
N VAL A 57 6.52 3.39 13.01
CA VAL A 57 7.17 2.10 12.73
C VAL A 57 6.15 1.07 12.28
N TRP A 58 6.52 0.24 11.32
CA TRP A 58 5.76 -0.94 10.90
C TRP A 58 6.47 -2.20 11.39
N LEU A 59 5.74 -3.01 12.15
CA LEU A 59 6.22 -4.24 12.75
C LEU A 59 5.33 -5.40 12.31
N GLY A 60 5.92 -6.57 12.09
CA GLY A 60 5.13 -7.79 11.88
C GLY A 60 4.13 -8.00 13.01
N SER A 61 2.91 -8.43 12.70
CA SER A 61 1.79 -8.58 13.66
C SER A 61 2.12 -9.45 14.87
N GLY A 62 3.00 -10.44 14.72
CA GLY A 62 3.48 -11.28 15.82
C GLY A 62 4.51 -10.63 16.75
N SER A 63 5.00 -9.43 16.43
CA SER A 63 6.07 -8.76 17.16
C SER A 63 5.58 -7.78 18.24
N PHE A 64 4.27 -7.62 18.42
CA PHE A 64 3.73 -6.68 19.40
C PHE A 64 3.71 -7.24 20.81
N THR A 65 4.12 -6.40 21.79
CA THR A 65 3.91 -6.61 23.22
C THR A 65 3.42 -5.31 23.85
N ALA A 66 2.81 -5.41 25.05
CA ALA A 66 2.34 -4.23 25.78
C ALA A 66 3.49 -3.26 26.10
N GLU A 67 4.65 -3.81 26.48
CA GLU A 67 5.85 -3.04 26.83
C GLU A 67 6.39 -2.29 25.59
N ARG A 68 6.44 -2.95 24.45
CA ARG A 68 6.91 -2.34 23.20
C ARG A 68 5.99 -1.19 22.77
N LEU A 69 4.68 -1.38 22.86
CA LEU A 69 3.72 -0.31 22.56
C LEU A 69 3.82 0.86 23.55
N ALA A 70 3.96 0.58 24.84
CA ALA A 70 4.16 1.62 25.86
C ALA A 70 5.43 2.43 25.57
N TRP A 71 6.53 1.74 25.23
CA TRP A 71 7.79 2.39 24.86
C TRP A 71 7.66 3.26 23.61
N LEU A 72 7.01 2.77 22.52
CA LEU A 72 6.79 3.56 21.31
C LEU A 72 5.94 4.81 21.60
N ARG A 73 4.90 4.70 22.43
CA ARG A 73 4.08 5.83 22.86
C ARG A 73 4.88 6.87 23.65
N ALA A 74 5.76 6.42 24.55
CA ALA A 74 6.66 7.31 25.28
C ALA A 74 7.60 8.08 24.33
N GLN A 75 7.98 7.47 23.21
CA GLN A 75 8.72 8.11 22.12
C GLN A 75 7.85 9.01 21.23
N ARG A 76 6.52 9.05 21.42
CA ARG A 76 5.53 9.70 20.54
C ARG A 76 5.61 9.19 19.10
N VAL A 77 5.86 7.88 18.92
CA VAL A 77 5.96 7.20 17.62
C VAL A 77 4.74 6.30 17.44
N GLN A 78 4.11 6.41 16.29
CA GLN A 78 2.96 5.59 15.90
C GLN A 78 3.42 4.16 15.59
N ALA A 79 2.57 3.19 15.92
CA ALA A 79 2.85 1.78 15.75
C ALA A 79 1.81 1.12 14.84
N TYR A 80 2.27 0.63 13.70
CA TYR A 80 1.45 -0.04 12.69
C TYR A 80 1.85 -1.50 12.57
N ALA A 81 0.85 -2.38 12.43
CA ALA A 81 1.09 -3.79 12.23
C ALA A 81 1.09 -4.14 10.74
N GLU A 82 2.10 -4.85 10.29
CA GLU A 82 2.06 -5.62 9.05
C GLU A 82 1.29 -6.92 9.31
N PHE A 83 0.31 -7.20 8.48
CA PHE A 83 -0.55 -8.38 8.58
C PHE A 83 -0.60 -9.13 7.25
N ASN A 84 0.08 -10.28 7.21
CA ASN A 84 0.12 -11.14 6.03
C ASN A 84 -1.25 -11.77 5.80
N THR A 85 -1.81 -11.57 4.62
CA THR A 85 -3.15 -12.04 4.27
C THR A 85 -3.13 -13.40 3.56
N LEU A 86 -2.47 -13.49 2.41
CA LEU A 86 -2.49 -14.66 1.51
C LEU A 86 -1.11 -15.29 1.32
N HIS A 87 -0.16 -14.94 2.17
CA HIS A 87 1.15 -15.57 2.28
C HIS A 87 1.46 -15.81 3.77
N VAL A 88 1.21 -17.03 4.23
CA VAL A 88 1.49 -17.45 5.60
C VAL A 88 2.18 -18.80 5.48
N ALA A 89 3.46 -18.87 5.85
CA ALA A 89 4.35 -20.00 5.58
C ALA A 89 3.78 -21.37 6.01
N ASP A 90 3.16 -21.43 7.20
CA ASP A 90 2.68 -22.68 7.77
C ASP A 90 1.20 -22.98 7.44
N ALA A 91 0.54 -22.12 6.67
CA ALA A 91 -0.90 -22.25 6.40
C ALA A 91 -1.25 -23.58 5.70
N LEU A 92 -0.41 -24.07 4.79
CA LEU A 92 -0.66 -25.32 4.09
C LEU A 92 -0.45 -26.57 4.95
N THR A 93 0.20 -26.46 6.10
CA THR A 93 0.26 -27.55 7.08
C THR A 93 -1.12 -27.78 7.70
N ALA A 94 -1.82 -26.70 8.04
CA ALA A 94 -3.18 -26.76 8.58
C ALA A 94 -4.27 -26.91 7.49
N HIS A 95 -4.03 -26.37 6.31
CA HIS A 95 -4.97 -26.31 5.19
C HIS A 95 -4.32 -26.76 3.87
N PRO A 96 -3.95 -28.04 3.71
CA PRO A 96 -3.23 -28.50 2.51
C PRO A 96 -4.03 -28.30 1.21
N ASP A 97 -5.37 -28.33 1.26
CA ASP A 97 -6.26 -28.06 0.13
C ASP A 97 -6.44 -26.55 -0.18
N ALA A 98 -5.75 -25.68 0.56
CA ALA A 98 -5.67 -24.26 0.25
C ALA A 98 -4.51 -23.93 -0.69
N ALA A 99 -3.72 -24.91 -1.13
CA ALA A 99 -2.68 -24.70 -2.14
C ALA A 99 -3.31 -24.20 -3.45
N PRO A 100 -2.72 -23.16 -4.09
CA PRO A 100 -3.19 -22.70 -5.38
C PRO A 100 -3.02 -23.77 -6.47
N VAL A 101 -3.97 -23.81 -7.41
CA VAL A 101 -3.98 -24.75 -8.53
C VAL A 101 -3.73 -23.96 -9.83
N ASP A 102 -2.82 -24.44 -10.65
CA ASP A 102 -2.47 -23.87 -11.94
C ASP A 102 -3.51 -24.17 -13.05
N ALA A 103 -3.26 -23.67 -14.25
CA ALA A 103 -4.14 -23.88 -15.40
C ALA A 103 -4.21 -25.35 -15.86
N ASP A 104 -3.21 -26.16 -15.55
CA ASP A 104 -3.20 -27.60 -15.89
C ASP A 104 -3.91 -28.47 -14.84
N GLY A 105 -4.39 -27.88 -13.75
CA GLY A 105 -5.05 -28.58 -12.65
C GLY A 105 -4.10 -29.18 -11.62
N ARG A 106 -2.83 -28.79 -11.64
CA ARG A 106 -1.82 -29.20 -10.67
C ARG A 106 -1.66 -28.17 -9.57
N VAL A 107 -1.22 -28.61 -8.38
CA VAL A 107 -0.79 -27.67 -7.35
C VAL A 107 0.34 -26.81 -7.90
N SER A 108 0.15 -25.50 -7.93
CA SER A 108 1.15 -24.56 -8.42
C SER A 108 2.30 -24.47 -7.41
N PRO A 109 3.55 -24.73 -7.84
CA PRO A 109 4.70 -24.59 -6.94
C PRO A 109 4.88 -23.13 -6.52
N PRO A 110 5.50 -22.87 -5.33
CA PRO A 110 5.79 -21.51 -4.90
C PRO A 110 6.70 -20.78 -5.90
N PRO A 111 6.23 -19.71 -6.57
CA PRO A 111 7.08 -18.95 -7.47
C PRO A 111 8.24 -18.33 -6.69
N ASP A 112 9.49 -18.67 -7.07
CA ASP A 112 10.71 -18.21 -6.37
C ASP A 112 10.68 -18.41 -4.84
N GLY A 113 9.98 -19.46 -4.37
CA GLY A 113 9.84 -19.78 -2.95
C GLY A 113 8.70 -19.06 -2.21
N TRP A 114 7.93 -18.19 -2.88
CA TRP A 114 6.82 -17.48 -2.26
C TRP A 114 5.51 -18.27 -2.36
N GLN A 115 5.09 -18.87 -1.25
CA GLN A 115 3.87 -19.68 -1.19
C GLN A 115 2.64 -18.81 -0.93
N GLY A 116 1.82 -18.61 -1.96
CA GLY A 116 0.49 -18.02 -1.80
C GLY A 116 -0.59 -19.04 -1.43
N ILE A 117 -1.77 -18.56 -1.08
CA ILE A 117 -2.93 -19.36 -0.66
C ILE A 117 -4.10 -19.11 -1.60
N CYS A 118 -4.92 -20.13 -1.84
CA CYS A 118 -6.18 -20.02 -2.59
C CYS A 118 -7.12 -19.00 -1.89
N PRO A 119 -7.48 -17.87 -2.54
CA PRO A 119 -8.24 -16.80 -1.91
C PRO A 119 -9.70 -17.19 -1.58
N THR A 120 -10.19 -18.31 -2.11
CA THR A 120 -11.56 -18.79 -1.86
C THR A 120 -11.63 -19.88 -0.79
N HIS A 121 -10.51 -20.24 -0.15
CA HIS A 121 -10.51 -21.24 0.91
C HIS A 121 -11.17 -20.71 2.18
N GLY A 122 -12.37 -21.26 2.51
CA GLY A 122 -13.23 -20.68 3.55
C GLY A 122 -12.67 -20.78 4.97
N ALA A 123 -12.11 -21.95 5.35
CA ALA A 123 -11.55 -22.15 6.69
C ALA A 123 -10.31 -21.26 6.92
N TYR A 124 -9.41 -21.19 5.95
CA TYR A 124 -8.25 -20.29 6.00
C TYR A 124 -8.70 -18.82 6.13
N ARG A 125 -9.67 -18.39 5.30
CA ARG A 125 -10.21 -17.02 5.38
C ARG A 125 -10.76 -16.71 6.78
N ALA A 126 -11.57 -17.61 7.34
CA ALA A 126 -12.13 -17.43 8.68
C ALA A 126 -11.03 -17.33 9.76
N GLU A 127 -9.98 -18.13 9.64
CA GLU A 127 -8.80 -18.06 10.52
C GLU A 127 -8.10 -16.70 10.43
N ARG A 128 -7.83 -16.20 9.23
CA ARG A 128 -7.18 -14.89 9.04
C ARG A 128 -8.04 -13.74 9.59
N MET A 129 -9.36 -13.77 9.37
CA MET A 129 -10.29 -12.76 9.90
C MET A 129 -10.32 -12.78 11.44
N ARG A 130 -10.28 -13.96 12.04
CA ARG A 130 -10.16 -14.12 13.49
C ARG A 130 -8.84 -13.55 14.01
N ALA A 131 -7.71 -13.93 13.42
CA ALA A 131 -6.39 -13.44 13.81
C ALA A 131 -6.27 -11.91 13.67
N PHE A 132 -6.87 -11.32 12.65
CA PHE A 132 -6.93 -9.88 12.47
C PHE A 132 -7.74 -9.18 13.58
N ARG A 133 -8.87 -9.75 13.96
CA ARG A 133 -9.70 -9.25 15.07
C ARG A 133 -8.93 -9.32 16.39
N GLU A 134 -8.34 -10.48 16.71
CA GLU A 134 -7.56 -10.70 17.94
C GLU A 134 -6.39 -9.72 18.05
N LEU A 135 -5.69 -9.41 16.95
CA LEU A 135 -4.63 -8.41 16.91
C LEU A 135 -5.16 -7.03 17.36
N LEU A 136 -6.29 -6.59 16.82
CA LEU A 136 -6.91 -5.31 17.14
C LEU A 136 -7.51 -5.24 18.55
N GLU A 137 -8.02 -6.36 19.07
CA GLU A 137 -8.54 -6.45 20.44
C GLU A 137 -7.41 -6.39 21.45
N ARG A 138 -6.33 -7.14 21.18
CA ARG A 138 -5.20 -7.29 22.10
C ARG A 138 -4.32 -6.07 22.19
N PHE A 139 -4.10 -5.36 21.07
CA PHE A 139 -3.12 -4.29 21.00
C PHE A 139 -3.74 -2.98 20.53
N ALA A 140 -3.51 -1.90 21.29
CA ALA A 140 -3.94 -0.56 20.92
C ALA A 140 -2.93 0.07 19.93
N ILE A 141 -2.83 -0.53 18.73
CA ILE A 141 -2.03 -0.04 17.60
C ILE A 141 -2.75 1.05 16.83
N ASP A 142 -1.99 1.87 16.09
CA ASP A 142 -2.51 3.00 15.32
C ASP A 142 -3.10 2.57 13.96
N GLY A 143 -2.79 1.35 13.51
CA GLY A 143 -3.38 0.77 12.30
C GLY A 143 -2.76 -0.56 11.91
N VAL A 144 -3.33 -1.15 10.87
CA VAL A 144 -2.89 -2.43 10.28
C VAL A 144 -2.72 -2.27 8.78
N TRP A 145 -1.62 -2.77 8.25
CA TRP A 145 -1.33 -2.85 6.81
C TRP A 145 -1.49 -4.27 6.33
N LEU A 146 -2.40 -4.47 5.37
CA LEU A 146 -2.57 -5.73 4.66
C LEU A 146 -1.38 -5.94 3.74
N ASP A 147 -0.61 -6.98 3.98
CA ASP A 147 0.51 -7.38 3.14
C ASP A 147 0.23 -8.70 2.44
N TYR A 148 0.93 -8.98 1.34
CA TYR A 148 0.73 -10.14 0.47
C TYR A 148 -0.74 -10.34 0.07
N HIS A 149 -1.47 -9.23 -0.14
CA HIS A 149 -2.87 -9.25 -0.54
C HIS A 149 -3.00 -9.31 -2.06
N HIS A 150 -2.53 -10.39 -2.65
CA HIS A 150 -2.52 -10.63 -4.09
C HIS A 150 -2.55 -12.13 -4.41
N ALA A 151 -2.79 -12.47 -5.69
CA ALA A 151 -2.74 -13.85 -6.14
C ALA A 151 -1.31 -14.42 -6.03
N HIS A 152 -1.22 -15.75 -6.04
CA HIS A 152 0.01 -16.52 -5.92
C HIS A 152 1.08 -16.06 -6.93
N ALA A 153 2.11 -15.37 -6.46
CA ALA A 153 3.13 -14.73 -7.30
C ALA A 153 4.38 -14.33 -6.49
N SER A 154 5.52 -14.29 -7.16
CA SER A 154 6.73 -13.58 -6.74
C SER A 154 6.93 -12.39 -7.67
N TRP A 155 6.58 -11.20 -7.21
CA TRP A 155 6.54 -10.02 -8.07
C TRP A 155 7.55 -8.92 -7.70
N GLU A 156 8.16 -8.98 -6.52
CA GLU A 156 9.08 -7.96 -6.00
C GLU A 156 10.47 -8.11 -6.62
N GLN A 157 10.55 -8.04 -7.94
CA GLN A 157 11.79 -8.19 -8.70
C GLN A 157 11.64 -7.67 -10.14
N ALA A 158 12.77 -7.44 -10.83
CA ALA A 158 12.79 -6.90 -12.18
C ALA A 158 12.08 -7.81 -13.21
N THR A 159 12.14 -9.12 -13.01
CA THR A 159 11.44 -10.12 -13.86
C THR A 159 10.52 -10.95 -12.97
N PRO A 160 9.27 -10.53 -12.77
CA PRO A 160 8.35 -11.20 -11.85
C PRO A 160 7.88 -12.56 -12.37
N ASN A 161 7.70 -13.50 -11.42
CA ASN A 161 7.13 -14.83 -11.66
C ASN A 161 5.68 -14.85 -11.18
N MET A 162 4.72 -14.80 -12.11
CA MET A 162 3.29 -14.62 -11.85
C MET A 162 2.46 -15.68 -12.58
N PRO A 163 2.40 -16.93 -12.07
CA PRO A 163 1.59 -17.98 -12.68
C PRO A 163 0.09 -17.63 -12.64
N ASP A 164 -0.66 -18.13 -13.61
CA ASP A 164 -2.12 -18.05 -13.56
C ASP A 164 -2.64 -19.04 -12.52
N THR A 165 -3.31 -18.51 -11.49
CA THR A 165 -3.96 -19.23 -10.39
C THR A 165 -5.19 -18.46 -9.88
N CYS A 166 -6.12 -19.04 -9.13
CA CYS A 166 -6.25 -20.44 -8.75
C CYS A 166 -7.41 -21.08 -9.52
N PHE A 167 -7.17 -22.20 -10.17
CA PHE A 167 -8.18 -22.94 -10.94
C PHE A 167 -8.68 -24.20 -10.21
N CYS A 168 -8.59 -24.26 -8.88
CA CYS A 168 -9.17 -25.36 -8.12
C CYS A 168 -10.69 -25.42 -8.29
N ASP A 169 -11.29 -26.58 -8.09
CA ASP A 169 -12.74 -26.77 -8.27
C ASP A 169 -13.58 -25.79 -7.45
N ARG A 170 -13.15 -25.43 -6.23
CA ARG A 170 -13.78 -24.41 -5.41
C ARG A 170 -13.84 -23.05 -6.10
N CYS A 171 -12.74 -22.60 -6.72
CA CYS A 171 -12.70 -21.35 -7.47
C CYS A 171 -13.60 -21.41 -8.69
N LEU A 172 -13.53 -22.48 -9.47
CA LEU A 172 -14.33 -22.65 -10.68
C LEU A 172 -15.83 -22.70 -10.36
N GLN A 173 -16.26 -23.43 -9.34
CA GLN A 173 -17.65 -23.50 -8.89
C GLN A 173 -18.15 -22.12 -8.41
N ARG A 174 -17.35 -21.41 -7.61
CA ARG A 174 -17.72 -20.06 -7.15
C ARG A 174 -17.80 -19.05 -8.29
N PHE A 175 -16.93 -19.15 -9.28
CA PHE A 175 -16.97 -18.34 -10.48
C PHE A 175 -18.28 -18.59 -11.26
N GLN A 176 -18.60 -19.85 -11.57
CA GLN A 176 -19.84 -20.22 -12.27
C GLN A 176 -21.09 -19.70 -11.52
N LYS A 177 -21.13 -19.91 -10.19
CA LYS A 177 -22.24 -19.43 -9.36
C LYS A 177 -22.37 -17.90 -9.38
N ALA A 178 -21.28 -17.18 -9.36
CA ALA A 178 -21.28 -15.71 -9.30
C ALA A 178 -21.58 -15.04 -10.65
N THR A 179 -21.20 -15.67 -11.75
CA THR A 179 -21.26 -15.06 -13.08
C THR A 179 -22.34 -15.65 -13.99
N GLY A 180 -22.86 -16.83 -13.68
CA GLY A 180 -23.75 -17.60 -14.55
C GLY A 180 -23.06 -18.24 -15.76
N VAL A 181 -21.74 -18.09 -15.89
CA VAL A 181 -20.97 -18.73 -16.97
C VAL A 181 -20.92 -20.24 -16.71
N ALA A 182 -21.42 -21.04 -17.64
CA ALA A 182 -21.34 -22.49 -17.60
C ALA A 182 -19.95 -22.95 -18.07
N LEU A 183 -19.27 -23.76 -17.29
CA LEU A 183 -18.07 -24.45 -17.71
C LEU A 183 -18.39 -25.91 -18.01
N PRO A 184 -17.73 -26.54 -18.99
CA PRO A 184 -17.96 -27.93 -19.33
C PRO A 184 -17.55 -28.86 -18.17
N ASP A 185 -18.13 -30.06 -18.15
CA ASP A 185 -17.65 -31.16 -17.32
C ASP A 185 -16.43 -31.80 -18.00
N ALA A 186 -15.28 -31.17 -17.76
CA ALA A 186 -14.02 -31.47 -18.42
C ALA A 186 -12.84 -31.28 -17.45
N PRO A 187 -11.64 -31.76 -17.77
CA PRO A 187 -10.43 -31.49 -17.00
C PRO A 187 -10.20 -30.00 -16.75
N THR A 188 -9.51 -29.67 -15.66
CA THR A 188 -9.20 -28.27 -15.31
C THR A 188 -8.47 -27.52 -16.42
N SER A 189 -7.58 -28.19 -17.16
CA SER A 189 -6.85 -27.61 -18.30
C SER A 189 -7.78 -27.10 -19.41
N GLU A 190 -8.86 -27.80 -19.72
CA GLU A 190 -9.84 -27.33 -20.71
C GLU A 190 -10.71 -26.19 -20.16
N ARG A 191 -11.15 -26.30 -18.91
CA ARG A 191 -11.92 -25.26 -18.22
C ARG A 191 -11.13 -23.96 -18.08
N SER A 192 -9.85 -24.05 -17.69
CA SER A 192 -8.96 -22.89 -17.58
C SER A 192 -8.65 -22.24 -18.92
N ALA A 193 -8.42 -23.06 -19.98
CA ALA A 193 -8.22 -22.56 -21.33
C ALA A 193 -9.43 -21.75 -21.82
N LEU A 194 -10.66 -22.24 -21.56
CA LEU A 194 -11.89 -21.52 -21.89
C LEU A 194 -12.01 -20.21 -21.10
N LEU A 195 -11.66 -20.19 -19.80
CA LEU A 195 -11.64 -18.99 -18.98
C LEU A 195 -10.61 -17.97 -19.45
N LEU A 196 -9.40 -18.40 -19.80
CA LEU A 196 -8.32 -17.54 -20.22
C LEU A 196 -8.46 -17.02 -21.65
N SER A 197 -9.35 -17.61 -22.45
CA SER A 197 -9.66 -17.17 -23.81
C SER A 197 -11.03 -16.47 -23.88
N THR A 198 -12.11 -17.25 -23.90
CA THR A 198 -13.47 -16.75 -24.18
C THR A 198 -14.08 -15.95 -23.03
N HIS A 199 -13.77 -16.31 -21.76
CA HIS A 199 -14.36 -15.70 -20.57
C HIS A 199 -13.36 -14.88 -19.75
N ARG A 200 -12.23 -14.47 -20.35
CA ARG A 200 -11.14 -13.77 -19.66
C ARG A 200 -11.61 -12.57 -18.83
N ASP A 201 -12.38 -11.68 -19.43
CA ASP A 201 -12.85 -10.48 -18.72
C ASP A 201 -13.75 -10.80 -17.53
N ALA A 202 -14.62 -11.80 -17.66
CA ALA A 202 -15.48 -12.24 -16.57
C ALA A 202 -14.66 -12.88 -15.45
N TRP A 203 -13.66 -13.71 -15.81
CA TRP A 203 -12.74 -14.34 -14.87
C TRP A 203 -11.91 -13.33 -14.10
N VAL A 204 -11.32 -12.35 -14.79
CA VAL A 204 -10.52 -11.29 -14.17
C VAL A 204 -11.40 -10.45 -13.22
N ARG A 205 -12.56 -9.97 -13.68
CA ARG A 205 -13.48 -9.19 -12.81
C ARG A 205 -13.91 -9.97 -11.57
N TRP A 206 -14.22 -11.25 -11.70
CA TRP A 206 -14.58 -12.09 -10.56
C TRP A 206 -13.42 -12.22 -9.56
N ARG A 207 -12.20 -12.47 -10.03
CA ARG A 207 -11.01 -12.53 -9.18
C ARG A 207 -10.79 -11.22 -8.42
N LEU A 208 -10.83 -10.08 -9.10
CA LEU A 208 -10.74 -8.75 -8.49
C LEU A 208 -11.79 -8.57 -7.38
N GLY A 209 -13.02 -9.02 -7.61
CA GLY A 209 -14.09 -9.01 -6.60
C GLY A 209 -13.76 -9.87 -5.38
N VAL A 210 -13.20 -11.08 -5.58
CA VAL A 210 -12.80 -11.97 -4.48
C VAL A 210 -11.78 -11.31 -3.56
N PHE A 211 -10.73 -10.68 -4.11
CA PHE A 211 -9.71 -10.00 -3.32
C PHE A 211 -10.25 -8.72 -2.66
N THR A 212 -11.09 -7.96 -3.35
CA THR A 212 -11.75 -6.78 -2.78
C THR A 212 -12.68 -7.13 -1.62
N ASP A 213 -13.38 -8.28 -1.68
CA ASP A 213 -14.23 -8.76 -0.60
C ASP A 213 -13.48 -9.11 0.69
N TRP A 214 -12.23 -9.55 0.57
CA TRP A 214 -11.35 -9.71 1.74
C TRP A 214 -11.05 -8.36 2.41
N VAL A 215 -10.72 -7.34 1.62
CA VAL A 215 -10.42 -5.99 2.13
C VAL A 215 -11.65 -5.41 2.82
N ARG A 216 -12.85 -5.58 2.24
CA ARG A 216 -14.11 -5.14 2.84
C ARG A 216 -14.31 -5.79 4.21
N GLU A 217 -14.13 -7.10 4.33
CA GLU A 217 -14.29 -7.83 5.61
C GLU A 217 -13.27 -7.38 6.67
N PHE A 218 -12.00 -7.17 6.30
CA PHE A 218 -11.01 -6.56 7.20
C PHE A 218 -11.44 -5.16 7.66
N ARG A 219 -11.99 -4.34 6.74
CA ARG A 219 -12.52 -3.02 7.08
C ARG A 219 -13.67 -3.10 8.08
N ASP A 220 -14.61 -4.03 7.88
CA ASP A 220 -15.76 -4.22 8.76
C ASP A 220 -15.30 -4.64 10.17
N ILE A 221 -14.35 -5.58 10.26
CA ILE A 221 -13.75 -6.00 11.52
C ILE A 221 -13.04 -4.82 12.19
N ARG A 222 -12.22 -4.06 11.47
CA ARG A 222 -11.52 -2.90 12.02
C ARG A 222 -12.52 -1.87 12.57
N ASN A 223 -13.58 -1.57 11.83
CA ASN A 223 -14.60 -0.63 12.25
C ASN A 223 -15.33 -1.08 13.52
N ALA A 224 -15.60 -2.37 13.66
CA ALA A 224 -16.27 -2.95 14.81
C ALA A 224 -15.36 -3.03 16.05
N THR A 225 -14.04 -3.25 15.84
CA THR A 225 -13.11 -3.56 16.92
C THR A 225 -12.31 -2.31 17.36
N ARG A 226 -11.81 -1.53 16.39
CA ARG A 226 -10.97 -0.34 16.64
C ARG A 226 -11.17 0.71 15.55
N PRO A 227 -12.27 1.46 15.58
CA PRO A 227 -12.65 2.38 14.50
C PRO A 227 -11.64 3.51 14.25
N GLY A 228 -10.82 3.87 15.24
CA GLY A 228 -9.77 4.90 15.13
C GLY A 228 -8.47 4.40 14.47
N ALA A 229 -8.27 3.08 14.34
CA ALA A 229 -7.08 2.54 13.69
C ALA A 229 -7.17 2.71 12.17
N LEU A 230 -6.03 2.96 11.50
CA LEU A 230 -5.97 3.01 10.04
C LEU A 230 -5.94 1.59 9.45
N LEU A 231 -6.56 1.43 8.29
CA LEU A 231 -6.38 0.26 7.44
C LEU A 231 -5.57 0.67 6.20
N GLY A 232 -4.35 0.18 6.13
CA GLY A 232 -3.47 0.38 4.98
C GLY A 232 -3.28 -0.90 4.17
N THR A 233 -2.64 -0.78 3.01
CA THR A 233 -2.20 -1.93 2.23
C THR A 233 -0.85 -1.66 1.58
N PHE A 234 0.04 -2.65 1.64
CA PHE A 234 1.20 -2.72 0.77
C PHE A 234 0.79 -3.31 -0.56
N HIS A 235 1.30 -2.77 -1.65
CA HIS A 235 0.98 -3.27 -2.99
C HIS A 235 2.08 -2.93 -4.01
N ASN A 236 2.07 -3.63 -5.13
CA ASN A 236 2.99 -3.35 -6.23
C ASN A 236 2.84 -1.89 -6.71
N PRO A 237 3.92 -1.29 -7.22
CA PRO A 237 3.89 0.12 -7.64
C PRO A 237 3.33 0.33 -9.04
N TRP A 238 3.04 -0.74 -9.79
CA TRP A 238 2.78 -0.71 -11.23
C TRP A 238 1.50 0.02 -11.62
N SER A 239 1.58 0.74 -12.74
CA SER A 239 0.44 1.31 -13.44
C SER A 239 -0.42 0.23 -14.13
N ASP A 240 -1.52 0.65 -14.74
CA ASP A 240 -2.36 -0.27 -15.52
C ASP A 240 -1.65 -0.75 -16.80
N ASP A 241 -0.66 -0.01 -17.30
CA ASP A 241 0.06 -0.34 -18.54
C ASP A 241 1.30 -1.22 -18.30
N ASP A 242 1.79 -1.26 -17.05
CA ASP A 242 2.98 -2.03 -16.71
C ASP A 242 2.74 -3.55 -16.86
N LEU A 243 3.70 -4.26 -17.46
CA LEU A 243 3.73 -5.71 -17.56
C LEU A 243 2.40 -6.32 -18.08
N ASN A 244 1.83 -5.71 -19.12
CA ASN A 244 0.54 -6.14 -19.70
C ASN A 244 -0.60 -6.19 -18.66
N ARG A 245 -0.75 -5.16 -17.87
CA ARG A 245 -1.78 -5.05 -16.83
C ARG A 245 -1.64 -6.09 -15.69
N ALA A 246 -0.40 -6.52 -15.40
CA ALA A 246 -0.14 -7.62 -14.47
C ALA A 246 -0.78 -7.41 -13.09
N ARG A 247 -0.87 -6.16 -12.59
CA ARG A 247 -1.54 -5.86 -11.34
C ARG A 247 -2.99 -6.36 -11.33
N VAL A 248 -3.71 -6.15 -12.41
CA VAL A 248 -5.13 -6.56 -12.59
C VAL A 248 -5.22 -8.03 -13.00
N GLU A 249 -4.49 -8.39 -14.06
CA GLU A 249 -4.62 -9.68 -14.74
C GLU A 249 -3.99 -10.84 -13.96
N LYS A 250 -2.87 -10.61 -13.30
CA LYS A 250 -2.11 -11.65 -12.60
C LYS A 250 -2.30 -11.55 -11.08
N LEU A 251 -2.10 -10.38 -10.49
CA LEU A 251 -2.12 -10.20 -9.05
C LEU A 251 -3.54 -10.02 -8.48
N ALA A 252 -4.54 -9.77 -9.32
CA ALA A 252 -5.94 -9.55 -8.94
C ALA A 252 -6.13 -8.37 -7.95
N ILE A 253 -5.41 -7.27 -8.16
CA ILE A 253 -5.50 -6.06 -7.35
C ILE A 253 -6.29 -4.98 -8.09
N ASP A 254 -7.46 -4.60 -7.54
CA ASP A 254 -8.25 -3.46 -7.98
C ASP A 254 -8.15 -2.33 -6.96
N LEU A 255 -7.23 -1.39 -7.20
CA LEU A 255 -6.99 -0.28 -6.28
C LEU A 255 -8.20 0.65 -6.16
N LYS A 256 -8.98 0.87 -7.26
CA LYS A 256 -10.18 1.71 -7.23
C LYS A 256 -11.29 1.09 -6.40
N ALA A 257 -11.56 -0.20 -6.58
CA ALA A 257 -12.58 -0.89 -5.79
C ALA A 257 -12.16 -0.97 -4.31
N GLN A 258 -10.89 -1.22 -4.02
CA GLN A 258 -10.35 -1.26 -2.66
C GLN A 258 -10.32 0.11 -1.98
N ALA A 259 -10.27 1.22 -2.74
CA ALA A 259 -10.27 2.59 -2.21
C ALA A 259 -11.50 2.93 -1.35
N ALA A 260 -12.61 2.22 -1.52
CA ALA A 260 -13.78 2.36 -0.64
C ALA A 260 -13.50 1.90 0.81
N TYR A 261 -12.54 1.01 1.00
CA TYR A 261 -12.29 0.30 2.27
C TYR A 261 -10.94 0.63 2.91
N ILE A 262 -9.95 1.04 2.13
CA ILE A 262 -8.59 1.38 2.57
C ILE A 262 -8.50 2.87 2.95
N ASP A 263 -7.70 3.19 3.96
CA ASP A 263 -7.39 4.57 4.36
C ASP A 263 -6.05 5.04 3.79
N VAL A 264 -5.09 4.12 3.63
CA VAL A 264 -3.74 4.43 3.15
C VAL A 264 -3.26 3.39 2.14
N PHE A 265 -2.91 3.83 0.95
CA PHE A 265 -2.22 3.02 -0.04
C PHE A 265 -0.71 3.20 0.07
N SER A 266 0.02 2.12 0.19
CA SER A 266 1.47 2.11 0.29
C SER A 266 2.08 1.32 -0.89
N PRO A 267 2.26 2.00 -2.05
CA PRO A 267 3.00 1.37 -3.14
C PRO A 267 4.44 1.10 -2.72
N MET A 268 5.01 0.03 -3.27
CA MET A 268 6.38 -0.43 -2.99
C MET A 268 7.31 -0.14 -4.19
N PRO A 269 7.65 1.13 -4.52
CA PRO A 269 8.53 1.45 -5.64
C PRO A 269 10.00 1.22 -5.25
N TYR A 270 10.38 -0.05 -5.09
CA TYR A 270 11.75 -0.50 -4.82
C TYR A 270 12.61 -0.36 -6.08
N HIS A 271 13.02 0.88 -6.37
CA HIS A 271 13.59 1.26 -7.66
C HIS A 271 14.77 0.39 -8.09
N ALA A 272 15.72 0.10 -7.18
CA ALA A 272 16.87 -0.72 -7.52
C ALA A 272 16.44 -2.19 -7.76
N ARG A 273 15.59 -2.73 -6.90
CA ARG A 273 15.06 -4.11 -7.00
C ARG A 273 14.27 -4.35 -8.30
N PHE A 274 13.57 -3.32 -8.78
CA PHE A 274 12.78 -3.39 -10.03
C PHE A 274 13.58 -3.00 -11.29
N GLY A 275 14.91 -2.88 -11.20
CA GLY A 275 15.77 -2.60 -12.36
C GLY A 275 15.89 -1.10 -12.70
N HIS A 276 15.51 -0.21 -11.79
CA HIS A 276 15.57 1.25 -11.94
C HIS A 276 16.66 1.89 -11.06
N ALA A 277 17.75 1.17 -10.73
CA ALA A 277 18.78 1.66 -9.81
C ALA A 277 19.40 3.00 -10.24
N ALA A 278 19.52 3.26 -11.55
CA ALA A 278 20.02 4.51 -12.11
C ALA A 278 18.94 5.59 -12.29
N ASP A 279 17.68 5.31 -11.97
CA ASP A 279 16.54 6.22 -12.18
C ASP A 279 15.62 6.31 -10.95
N PRO A 280 16.05 6.97 -9.86
CA PRO A 280 15.21 7.18 -8.68
C PRO A 280 13.93 7.98 -8.97
N ALA A 281 13.89 8.74 -10.08
CA ALA A 281 12.70 9.49 -10.49
C ALA A 281 11.51 8.57 -10.81
N TRP A 282 11.76 7.29 -11.14
CA TRP A 282 10.72 6.28 -11.30
C TRP A 282 9.81 6.19 -10.06
N ILE A 283 10.36 6.31 -8.84
CA ILE A 283 9.60 6.33 -7.59
C ILE A 283 8.47 7.37 -7.66
N SER A 284 8.80 8.63 -7.96
CA SER A 284 7.80 9.70 -7.99
C SER A 284 6.83 9.58 -9.17
N ARG A 285 7.23 8.96 -10.28
CA ARG A 285 6.29 8.67 -11.40
C ARG A 285 5.21 7.68 -10.97
N GLN A 286 5.59 6.59 -10.29
CA GLN A 286 4.63 5.60 -9.78
C GLN A 286 3.68 6.20 -8.73
N VAL A 287 4.21 7.01 -7.81
CA VAL A 287 3.39 7.72 -6.81
C VAL A 287 2.41 8.69 -7.47
N SER A 288 2.86 9.45 -8.46
CA SER A 288 2.02 10.41 -9.19
C SER A 288 0.93 9.69 -9.99
N TRP A 289 1.27 8.56 -10.64
CA TRP A 289 0.29 7.73 -11.34
C TRP A 289 -0.79 7.24 -10.36
N LEU A 290 -0.39 6.71 -9.20
CA LEU A 290 -1.34 6.22 -8.19
C LEU A 290 -2.27 7.33 -7.71
N GLY A 291 -1.74 8.52 -7.44
CA GLY A 291 -2.54 9.69 -7.07
C GLY A 291 -3.57 10.05 -8.12
N ALA A 292 -3.17 10.13 -9.39
CA ALA A 292 -4.08 10.40 -10.50
C ALA A 292 -5.13 9.28 -10.66
N HIS A 293 -4.71 8.01 -10.54
CA HIS A 293 -5.59 6.85 -10.65
C HIS A 293 -6.68 6.82 -9.57
N LEU A 294 -6.35 7.22 -8.33
CA LEU A 294 -7.28 7.23 -7.19
C LEU A 294 -7.94 8.60 -6.94
N GLY A 295 -7.56 9.65 -7.65
CA GLY A 295 -8.04 11.00 -7.43
C GLY A 295 -7.50 11.63 -6.13
N VAL A 296 -6.33 11.19 -5.64
CA VAL A 296 -5.67 11.69 -4.44
C VAL A 296 -4.67 12.78 -4.82
N ARG A 297 -4.77 13.93 -4.15
CA ARG A 297 -3.90 15.11 -4.40
C ARG A 297 -2.86 15.33 -3.31
N GLY A 298 -3.01 14.67 -2.15
CA GLY A 298 -2.13 14.82 -1.00
C GLY A 298 -2.37 16.14 -0.25
N VAL A 299 -3.63 16.62 -0.21
CA VAL A 299 -4.00 17.82 0.52
C VAL A 299 -4.62 17.47 1.89
N PRO A 300 -4.53 18.39 2.88
CA PRO A 300 -5.13 18.18 4.19
C PRO A 300 -6.62 17.86 4.10
N GLY A 301 -7.09 16.91 4.93
CA GLY A 301 -8.50 16.52 5.00
C GLY A 301 -8.92 15.44 3.99
N GLU A 302 -8.09 15.04 3.07
CA GLU A 302 -8.38 13.90 2.20
C GLU A 302 -8.47 12.60 3.02
N ARG A 303 -9.51 11.80 2.76
CA ARG A 303 -9.71 10.50 3.42
C ARG A 303 -8.64 9.50 3.00
N LEU A 304 -8.38 9.41 1.68
CA LEU A 304 -7.35 8.53 1.13
C LEU A 304 -5.99 9.21 1.21
N ARG A 305 -5.00 8.43 1.59
CA ARG A 305 -3.60 8.86 1.68
C ARG A 305 -2.70 7.90 0.92
N ILE A 306 -1.56 8.42 0.46
CA ILE A 306 -0.52 7.64 -0.20
C ILE A 306 0.76 7.79 0.61
N TRP A 307 1.26 6.67 1.16
CA TRP A 307 2.51 6.59 1.90
C TRP A 307 3.41 5.53 1.26
N PRO A 308 4.21 5.89 0.26
CA PRO A 308 5.10 4.93 -0.39
C PRO A 308 6.12 4.36 0.58
N ILE A 309 6.51 3.10 0.35
CA ILE A 309 7.64 2.49 1.03
C ILE A 309 8.77 2.33 0.02
N VAL A 310 9.90 3.00 0.26
CA VAL A 310 11.00 3.10 -0.71
C VAL A 310 12.21 2.29 -0.25
N GLN A 311 12.91 1.70 -1.21
CA GLN A 311 14.08 0.88 -0.94
C GLN A 311 15.28 1.76 -0.56
N VAL A 312 15.89 1.48 0.59
CA VAL A 312 17.14 2.09 1.05
C VAL A 312 18.19 1.03 1.44
N SER A 313 17.76 -0.20 1.72
CA SER A 313 18.62 -1.35 1.94
C SER A 313 19.04 -1.98 0.61
N ASP A 314 20.18 -2.67 0.64
CA ASP A 314 20.64 -3.48 -0.49
C ASP A 314 19.80 -4.75 -0.54
N TRP A 315 19.02 -4.88 -1.61
CA TRP A 315 18.17 -6.03 -1.88
C TRP A 315 17.93 -6.14 -3.40
N GLY A 316 18.62 -7.05 -4.05
CA GLY A 316 18.83 -7.03 -5.48
C GLY A 316 20.03 -6.13 -5.81
N GLU A 317 19.81 -4.99 -6.42
CA GLU A 317 20.84 -3.99 -6.66
C GLU A 317 21.16 -3.17 -5.40
N PRO A 318 22.41 -2.71 -5.20
CA PRO A 318 22.76 -1.84 -4.08
C PRO A 318 22.13 -0.44 -4.25
N VAL A 319 21.76 0.16 -3.11
CA VAL A 319 21.35 1.56 -3.04
C VAL A 319 22.47 2.39 -2.43
N PRO A 320 23.20 3.22 -3.19
CA PRO A 320 24.31 4.01 -2.67
C PRO A 320 23.86 5.00 -1.58
N VAL A 321 24.71 5.27 -0.59
CA VAL A 321 24.45 6.25 0.48
C VAL A 321 24.08 7.62 -0.08
N GLY A 322 24.79 8.07 -1.15
CA GLY A 322 24.53 9.35 -1.81
C GLY A 322 23.15 9.46 -2.47
N GLN A 323 22.44 8.33 -2.71
CA GLN A 323 21.13 8.31 -3.33
C GLN A 323 19.99 8.38 -2.31
N ILE A 324 20.26 8.15 -1.01
CA ILE A 324 19.23 8.05 0.04
C ILE A 324 18.36 9.32 0.13
N ASP A 325 18.97 10.51 0.09
CA ASP A 325 18.21 11.77 0.17
C ASP A 325 17.25 11.91 -1.01
N GLU A 326 17.72 11.64 -2.23
CA GLU A 326 16.87 11.69 -3.41
C GLU A 326 15.73 10.68 -3.35
N VAL A 327 16.01 9.42 -3.02
CA VAL A 327 15.01 8.34 -2.92
C VAL A 327 13.90 8.72 -1.95
N LEU A 328 14.24 9.23 -0.75
CA LEU A 328 13.26 9.64 0.26
C LEU A 328 12.45 10.85 -0.19
N ARG A 329 13.09 11.87 -0.80
CA ARG A 329 12.36 13.04 -1.32
C ARG A 329 11.45 12.69 -2.49
N ARG A 330 11.85 11.73 -3.35
CA ARG A 330 10.99 11.22 -4.43
C ARG A 330 9.76 10.49 -3.89
N GLY A 331 9.94 9.68 -2.84
CA GLY A 331 8.83 9.03 -2.15
C GLY A 331 7.91 9.99 -1.41
N ALA A 332 8.47 11.03 -0.79
CA ALA A 332 7.70 12.05 -0.04
C ALA A 332 7.02 13.11 -0.91
N ARG A 333 7.25 13.10 -2.24
CA ARG A 333 6.69 14.11 -3.15
C ARG A 333 5.17 13.92 -3.29
N ALA A 334 4.43 15.04 -3.31
CA ALA A 334 2.99 15.01 -3.58
C ALA A 334 2.65 14.15 -4.82
N PRO A 335 1.57 13.37 -4.78
CA PRO A 335 0.47 13.36 -3.81
C PRO A 335 0.74 12.52 -2.54
N ALA A 336 1.96 12.06 -2.30
CA ALA A 336 2.30 11.37 -1.05
C ALA A 336 2.18 12.33 0.15
N THR A 337 1.64 11.82 1.26
CA THR A 337 1.57 12.51 2.55
C THR A 337 2.38 11.80 3.63
N GLY A 338 3.22 10.85 3.22
CA GLY A 338 4.17 10.12 4.05
C GLY A 338 5.16 9.36 3.19
N VAL A 339 6.24 8.89 3.78
CA VAL A 339 7.24 8.00 3.16
C VAL A 339 7.80 7.04 4.20
N MET A 340 7.98 5.79 3.82
CA MET A 340 8.59 4.74 4.65
C MET A 340 9.88 4.24 4.02
N VAL A 341 10.83 3.81 4.84
CA VAL A 341 12.03 3.11 4.36
C VAL A 341 11.86 1.60 4.45
N PHE A 342 12.24 0.89 3.41
CA PHE A 342 12.41 -0.56 3.32
C PHE A 342 13.89 -0.93 3.20
N ALA A 343 14.42 -1.81 4.00
CA ALA A 343 13.95 -2.31 5.27
C ALA A 343 15.03 -2.04 6.31
N TRP A 344 14.64 -1.66 7.53
CA TRP A 344 15.60 -1.29 8.55
C TRP A 344 16.58 -2.43 8.89
N GLY A 345 16.12 -3.68 8.92
CA GLY A 345 16.96 -4.84 9.19
C GLY A 345 18.21 -4.96 8.31
N GLY A 346 18.10 -4.55 7.04
CA GLY A 346 19.21 -4.52 6.08
C GLY A 346 20.20 -3.36 6.27
N LEU A 347 19.93 -2.42 7.18
CA LEU A 347 20.77 -1.23 7.39
C LEU A 347 21.79 -1.38 8.51
N ARG A 348 21.71 -2.42 9.34
CA ARG A 348 22.56 -2.60 10.54
C ARG A 348 24.05 -2.55 10.25
N ALA A 349 24.48 -3.10 9.11
CA ALA A 349 25.86 -3.06 8.65
C ALA A 349 26.27 -1.73 7.95
N HIS A 350 25.33 -0.77 7.82
CA HIS A 350 25.50 0.44 7.01
C HIS A 350 25.19 1.72 7.79
N PRO A 351 25.99 2.09 8.82
CA PRO A 351 25.70 3.25 9.67
C PRO A 351 25.59 4.56 8.88
N GLN A 352 26.33 4.70 7.77
CA GLN A 352 26.25 5.89 6.92
C GLN A 352 24.88 6.03 6.26
N LYS A 353 24.19 4.92 5.87
CA LYS A 353 22.81 4.95 5.37
C LYS A 353 21.85 5.38 6.48
N ILE A 354 22.02 4.84 7.68
CA ILE A 354 21.22 5.22 8.86
C ILE A 354 21.31 6.74 9.08
N GLU A 355 22.52 7.29 9.12
CA GLU A 355 22.72 8.74 9.31
C GLU A 355 22.14 9.57 8.14
N ALA A 356 22.23 9.08 6.90
CA ALA A 356 21.62 9.75 5.75
C ALA A 356 20.08 9.79 5.88
N ILE A 357 19.43 8.71 6.29
CA ILE A 357 17.99 8.67 6.55
C ILE A 357 17.61 9.71 7.62
N GLY A 358 18.34 9.73 8.75
CA GLY A 358 18.06 10.68 9.83
C GLY A 358 18.21 12.13 9.40
N ARG A 359 19.23 12.47 8.62
CA ARG A 359 19.39 13.83 8.07
C ARG A 359 18.21 14.20 7.17
N THR A 360 17.83 13.33 6.24
CA THR A 360 16.73 13.60 5.31
C THR A 360 15.41 13.69 6.05
N TYR A 361 15.14 12.82 7.01
CA TYR A 361 13.90 12.84 7.79
C TYR A 361 13.77 14.14 8.62
N ARG A 362 14.84 14.59 9.26
CA ARG A 362 14.85 15.89 9.95
C ARG A 362 14.65 17.06 8.99
N ALA A 363 15.27 17.02 7.81
CA ALA A 363 15.07 18.05 6.79
C ALA A 363 13.63 18.09 6.27
N LEU A 364 12.98 16.95 6.07
CA LEU A 364 11.56 16.87 5.72
C LEU A 364 10.65 17.41 6.83
N ALA A 365 11.03 17.26 8.11
CA ALA A 365 10.33 17.84 9.25
C ALA A 365 10.46 19.37 9.32
N GLY A 366 11.63 19.89 9.04
CA GLY A 366 11.96 21.33 9.11
C GLY A 366 11.47 22.16 7.94
N SER A 367 10.84 21.54 6.92
CA SER A 367 10.27 22.26 5.78
C SER A 367 8.97 23.01 6.08
N VAL A 368 8.50 22.96 7.32
CA VAL A 368 7.38 23.79 7.81
C VAL A 368 7.98 24.89 8.69
N PRO A 369 7.69 26.18 8.43
CA PRO A 369 7.99 27.24 9.38
C PRO A 369 7.34 26.89 10.74
N PRO A 370 7.97 27.25 11.89
CA PRO A 370 7.29 27.13 13.16
C PRO A 370 5.95 27.85 13.07
N ALA A 371 4.88 27.21 13.53
CA ALA A 371 3.62 27.89 13.72
C ALA A 371 3.85 28.94 14.81
N ASP A 372 3.65 30.21 14.46
CA ASP A 372 3.64 31.33 15.37
C ASP A 372 2.54 31.18 16.42
#